data_7b056b5262799eebfd40fc2f33b30d93
#
_entry.id   7b056b5262799eebfd40fc2f33b30d93
#
_cell.length_a   1.000
_cell.length_b   1.000
_cell.length_c   1.000
_cell.angle_alpha   90.00
_cell.angle_beta   90.00
_cell.angle_gamma   90.00
#
_symmetry.space_group_name_H-M   'P 1'
#
loop_
_entity.id
_entity.type
_entity.pdbx_description
1 polymer ?
#
loop_
_entity_poly.entity_id
_entity_poly.type
_entity_poly.pdbx_seq_one_letter_code
_entity_poly.pdbx_strand_id
1 'polypeptide(L)'
;MNWIIKKFADLTPHELYAIIQLRNEVFVVEQNCVYQDADNKDQQSWHVMGWHDNLLVAYTRILPPGIMYKLPSIGRVVTSPAMRKTGIGKQLMEKSIETVETLFGNTSIQIGAQLYLKKFYESLGFRTSSEMYLEDGIEHIEMIKA
;
A
#
# COMPACT_ATOMS: atom_id res chain seq x y z
N MET A 1 -10.37 -9.05 -12.73
CA MET A 1 -9.98 -8.31 -11.53
C MET A 1 -10.99 -7.23 -11.26
N ASN A 2 -11.50 -7.18 -10.07
CA ASN A 2 -12.45 -6.14 -9.65
C ASN A 2 -11.79 -5.21 -8.65
N TRP A 3 -11.62 -3.94 -9.02
CA TRP A 3 -11.01 -2.92 -8.16
C TRP A 3 -12.09 -2.12 -7.44
N ILE A 4 -12.01 -2.06 -6.11
CA ILE A 4 -12.96 -1.34 -5.26
C ILE A 4 -12.15 -0.39 -4.38
N ILE A 5 -12.58 0.87 -4.30
CA ILE A 5 -11.93 1.90 -3.50
C ILE A 5 -12.96 2.48 -2.56
N LYS A 6 -12.69 2.45 -1.25
CA LYS A 6 -13.61 2.92 -0.22
C LYS A 6 -12.89 3.64 0.90
N LYS A 7 -13.58 4.60 1.51
CA LYS A 7 -13.19 5.13 2.82
C LYS A 7 -13.40 4.05 3.88
N PHE A 8 -12.70 4.17 5.00
CA PHE A 8 -12.82 3.21 6.10
C PHE A 8 -14.28 3.03 6.54
N ALA A 9 -15.01 4.12 6.73
CA ALA A 9 -16.39 4.06 7.19
C ALA A 9 -17.34 3.33 6.23
N ASP A 10 -16.97 3.21 4.96
CA ASP A 10 -17.78 2.55 3.94
C ASP A 10 -17.42 1.08 3.74
N LEU A 11 -16.35 0.61 4.41
CA LEU A 11 -15.96 -0.80 4.35
C LEU A 11 -16.99 -1.67 5.06
N THR A 12 -17.33 -2.80 4.46
CA THR A 12 -18.12 -3.82 5.16
C THR A 12 -17.20 -4.55 6.15
N PRO A 13 -17.77 -5.21 7.18
CA PRO A 13 -16.96 -6.05 8.06
C PRO A 13 -16.16 -7.12 7.32
N HIS A 14 -16.74 -7.71 6.27
CA HIS A 14 -16.05 -8.73 5.46
C HIS A 14 -14.86 -8.14 4.69
N GLU A 15 -15.03 -6.94 4.15
CA GLU A 15 -13.93 -6.24 3.46
C GLU A 15 -12.81 -5.92 4.44
N LEU A 16 -13.15 -5.37 5.59
CA LEU A 16 -12.14 -5.05 6.61
C LEU A 16 -11.40 -6.30 7.07
N TYR A 17 -12.13 -7.39 7.32
CA TYR A 17 -11.51 -8.65 7.74
C TYR A 17 -10.55 -9.18 6.67
N ALA A 18 -10.96 -9.16 5.40
CA ALA A 18 -10.11 -9.61 4.29
C ALA A 18 -8.84 -8.77 4.16
N ILE A 19 -8.94 -7.46 4.35
CA ILE A 19 -7.79 -6.55 4.35
C ILE A 19 -6.81 -6.94 5.45
N ILE A 20 -7.31 -7.08 6.68
CA ILE A 20 -6.48 -7.43 7.83
C ILE A 20 -5.84 -8.80 7.64
N GLN A 21 -6.59 -9.78 7.14
CA GLN A 21 -6.09 -11.13 6.89
C GLN A 21 -4.94 -11.13 5.88
N LEU A 22 -5.09 -10.43 4.75
CA LEU A 22 -4.04 -10.35 3.73
C LEU A 22 -2.79 -9.65 4.27
N ARG A 23 -2.95 -8.56 5.01
CA ARG A 23 -1.84 -7.83 5.63
C ARG A 23 -1.11 -8.71 6.64
N ASN A 24 -1.82 -9.44 7.48
CA ASN A 24 -1.19 -10.35 8.44
C ASN A 24 -0.45 -11.48 7.73
N GLU A 25 -1.03 -12.06 6.70
CA GLU A 25 -0.43 -13.18 5.97
C GLU A 25 0.93 -12.81 5.40
N VAL A 26 1.06 -11.62 4.83
CA VAL A 26 2.30 -11.20 4.15
C VAL A 26 3.25 -10.48 5.10
N PHE A 27 2.77 -9.44 5.78
CA PHE A 27 3.67 -8.57 6.56
C PHE A 27 4.12 -9.19 7.87
N VAL A 28 3.29 -10.02 8.49
CA VAL A 28 3.62 -10.63 9.78
C VAL A 28 4.08 -12.07 9.59
N VAL A 29 3.29 -12.89 8.95
CA VAL A 29 3.59 -14.33 8.84
C VAL A 29 4.69 -14.60 7.82
N GLU A 30 4.50 -14.22 6.56
CA GLU A 30 5.46 -14.50 5.50
C GLU A 30 6.81 -13.82 5.76
N GLN A 31 6.80 -12.56 6.14
CA GLN A 31 8.02 -11.81 6.41
C GLN A 31 8.64 -12.13 7.76
N ASN A 32 7.99 -12.98 8.55
CA ASN A 32 8.43 -13.36 9.88
C ASN A 32 8.79 -12.13 10.72
N CYS A 33 7.89 -11.16 10.75
CA CYS A 33 8.09 -9.87 11.40
C CYS A 33 7.05 -9.67 12.49
N VAL A 34 7.51 -9.63 13.74
CA VAL A 34 6.61 -9.42 14.88
C VAL A 34 6.45 -7.93 15.09
N TYR A 35 5.34 -7.37 14.65
CA TYR A 35 5.02 -5.97 14.86
C TYR A 35 3.50 -5.78 14.84
N GLN A 36 3.04 -4.64 15.33
CA GLN A 36 1.62 -4.32 15.32
C GLN A 36 1.26 -3.63 14.01
N ASP A 37 0.63 -4.35 13.11
CA ASP A 37 0.26 -3.84 11.78
C ASP A 37 -0.83 -2.77 11.85
N ALA A 38 -1.80 -2.94 12.75
CA ALA A 38 -2.86 -1.96 12.97
C ALA A 38 -2.29 -0.76 13.75
N ASP A 39 -2.16 0.38 13.09
CA ASP A 39 -1.40 1.55 13.58
C ASP A 39 -2.25 2.80 13.79
N ASN A 40 -3.58 2.64 13.84
CA ASN A 40 -4.57 3.72 14.00
C ASN A 40 -4.61 4.72 12.83
N LYS A 41 -4.07 4.35 11.68
CA LYS A 41 -4.13 5.19 10.47
C LYS A 41 -5.12 4.68 9.45
N ASP A 42 -5.61 3.46 9.60
CA ASP A 42 -6.56 2.88 8.65
C ASP A 42 -7.89 3.64 8.62
N GLN A 43 -8.32 4.16 9.78
CA GLN A 43 -9.59 4.89 9.91
C GLN A 43 -9.59 6.19 9.11
N GLN A 44 -8.42 6.76 8.83
CA GLN A 44 -8.24 8.01 8.10
C GLN A 44 -7.87 7.78 6.64
N SER A 45 -7.76 6.54 6.23
CA SER A 45 -7.26 6.18 4.91
C SER A 45 -8.37 5.81 3.95
N TRP A 46 -8.05 5.89 2.66
CA TRP A 46 -8.79 5.23 1.61
C TRP A 46 -8.18 3.85 1.38
N HIS A 47 -9.02 2.88 1.01
CA HIS A 47 -8.60 1.49 0.87
C HIS A 47 -8.83 1.04 -0.57
N VAL A 48 -7.75 0.65 -1.24
CA VAL A 48 -7.77 0.15 -2.61
C VAL A 48 -7.72 -1.37 -2.54
N MET A 49 -8.75 -2.03 -3.05
CA MET A 49 -8.92 -3.48 -2.96
C MET A 49 -9.00 -4.07 -4.36
N GLY A 50 -8.16 -5.06 -4.62
CA GLY A 50 -8.24 -5.86 -5.83
C GLY A 50 -8.79 -7.25 -5.53
N TRP A 51 -9.96 -7.55 -6.06
CA TRP A 51 -10.66 -8.82 -5.84
C TRP A 51 -10.59 -9.72 -7.07
N HIS A 52 -10.34 -10.99 -6.85
CA HIS A 52 -10.38 -12.02 -7.88
C HIS A 52 -11.18 -13.21 -7.34
N ASP A 53 -12.30 -13.52 -7.99
CA ASP A 53 -13.20 -14.61 -7.58
C ASP A 53 -13.54 -14.58 -6.09
N ASN A 54 -13.99 -13.42 -5.60
CA ASN A 54 -14.36 -13.19 -4.20
C ASN A 54 -13.20 -13.31 -3.20
N LEU A 55 -11.95 -13.32 -3.68
CA LEU A 55 -10.77 -13.34 -2.84
C LEU A 55 -10.02 -12.03 -2.98
N LEU A 56 -9.67 -11.41 -1.85
CA LEU A 56 -8.83 -10.20 -1.87
C LEU A 56 -7.38 -10.62 -2.15
N VAL A 57 -6.85 -10.16 -3.29
CA VAL A 57 -5.52 -10.55 -3.75
C VAL A 57 -4.54 -9.39 -3.86
N ALA A 58 -5.02 -8.16 -3.77
CA ALA A 58 -4.17 -6.98 -3.84
C ALA A 58 -4.78 -5.86 -2.99
N TYR A 59 -3.92 -5.09 -2.32
CA TYR A 59 -4.40 -4.04 -1.44
C TYR A 59 -3.35 -2.95 -1.26
N THR A 60 -3.80 -1.69 -1.19
CA THR A 60 -3.02 -0.57 -0.65
C THR A 60 -3.94 0.29 0.20
N ARG A 61 -3.34 1.06 1.11
CA ARG A 61 -4.06 2.17 1.74
C ARG A 61 -3.49 3.49 1.23
N ILE A 62 -4.36 4.44 1.02
CA ILE A 62 -3.99 5.80 0.61
C ILE A 62 -4.20 6.72 1.81
N LEU A 63 -3.12 7.35 2.24
CA LEU A 63 -3.13 8.24 3.38
C LEU A 63 -3.20 9.68 2.86
N PRO A 64 -4.21 10.44 3.29
CA PRO A 64 -4.31 11.85 2.91
C PRO A 64 -3.07 12.65 3.34
N PRO A 65 -2.82 13.81 2.72
CA PRO A 65 -1.74 14.70 3.16
C PRO A 65 -1.86 15.02 4.64
N GLY A 66 -0.74 14.97 5.36
CA GLY A 66 -0.68 15.33 6.77
C GLY A 66 -0.87 14.18 7.74
N ILE A 67 -1.18 12.96 7.28
CA ILE A 67 -1.36 11.80 8.16
C ILE A 67 -0.02 11.10 8.42
N MET A 68 0.68 10.68 7.39
CA MET A 68 2.01 10.05 7.50
C MET A 68 3.10 11.06 7.17
N TYR A 69 2.92 11.79 6.10
CA TYR A 69 3.83 12.81 5.59
C TYR A 69 3.01 14.04 5.23
N LYS A 70 3.68 15.15 4.90
CA LYS A 70 3.00 16.34 4.36
C LYS A 70 2.31 16.05 3.04
N LEU A 71 2.88 15.16 2.25
CA LEU A 71 2.32 14.71 0.97
C LEU A 71 1.39 13.52 1.19
N PRO A 72 0.46 13.25 0.24
CA PRO A 72 -0.29 12.00 0.29
C PRO A 72 0.66 10.83 0.13
N SER A 73 0.28 9.69 0.70
CA SER A 73 1.11 8.48 0.69
C SER A 73 0.30 7.26 0.29
N ILE A 74 0.99 6.29 -0.29
CA ILE A 74 0.47 4.96 -0.56
C ILE A 74 1.25 4.00 0.32
N GLY A 75 0.56 3.29 1.19
CA GLY A 75 1.20 2.37 2.13
C GLY A 75 0.53 1.02 2.18
N ARG A 76 1.10 0.12 2.98
CA ARG A 76 0.62 -1.26 3.13
C ARG A 76 0.38 -1.93 1.78
N VAL A 77 1.33 -1.72 0.85
CA VAL A 77 1.28 -2.31 -0.50
C VAL A 77 1.48 -3.82 -0.37
N VAL A 78 0.49 -4.59 -0.75
CA VAL A 78 0.54 -6.04 -0.58
C VAL A 78 -0.22 -6.76 -1.68
N THR A 79 0.35 -7.89 -2.12
CA THR A 79 -0.32 -8.82 -3.04
C THR A 79 -0.31 -10.21 -2.43
N SER A 80 -1.37 -10.98 -2.71
CA SER A 80 -1.42 -12.38 -2.28
C SER A 80 -0.26 -13.14 -2.92
N PRO A 81 0.42 -14.04 -2.16
CA PRO A 81 1.48 -14.87 -2.73
C PRO A 81 1.04 -15.66 -3.98
N ALA A 82 -0.24 -16.07 -4.02
CA ALA A 82 -0.79 -16.83 -5.15
C ALA A 82 -0.84 -16.02 -6.46
N MET A 83 -0.83 -14.69 -6.38
CA MET A 83 -0.97 -13.81 -7.54
C MET A 83 0.34 -13.15 -7.95
N ARG A 84 1.44 -13.47 -7.31
CA ARG A 84 2.74 -12.89 -7.66
C ARG A 84 3.20 -13.36 -9.03
N LYS A 85 4.03 -12.56 -9.70
CA LYS A 85 4.55 -12.81 -11.05
C LYS A 85 3.46 -12.75 -12.14
N THR A 86 2.31 -12.18 -11.82
CA THR A 86 1.21 -11.97 -12.79
C THR A 86 1.12 -10.52 -13.26
N GLY A 87 1.98 -9.63 -12.75
CA GLY A 87 1.87 -8.18 -13.00
C GLY A 87 0.88 -7.47 -12.10
N ILE A 88 0.31 -8.16 -11.10
CA ILE A 88 -0.70 -7.60 -10.21
C ILE A 88 -0.16 -6.42 -9.39
N GLY A 89 1.10 -6.49 -8.97
CA GLY A 89 1.72 -5.42 -8.19
C GLY A 89 1.79 -4.10 -8.96
N LYS A 90 2.11 -4.17 -10.25
CA LYS A 90 2.13 -2.99 -11.12
C LYS A 90 0.72 -2.43 -11.31
N GLN A 91 -0.27 -3.28 -11.58
CA GLN A 91 -1.66 -2.86 -11.71
C GLN A 91 -2.16 -2.19 -10.44
N LEU A 92 -1.84 -2.78 -9.28
CA LEU A 92 -2.21 -2.25 -7.97
C LEU A 92 -1.65 -0.84 -7.78
N MET A 93 -0.37 -0.64 -8.07
CA MET A 93 0.27 0.66 -7.90
C MET A 93 -0.24 1.70 -8.92
N GLU A 94 -0.47 1.29 -10.16
CA GLU A 94 -1.05 2.19 -11.16
C GLU A 94 -2.44 2.65 -10.73
N LYS A 95 -3.26 1.72 -10.21
CA LYS A 95 -4.60 2.05 -9.68
C LYS A 95 -4.53 2.96 -8.47
N SER A 96 -3.57 2.72 -7.60
CA SER A 96 -3.37 3.54 -6.39
C SER A 96 -2.92 4.96 -6.74
N ILE A 97 -1.98 5.10 -7.67
CA ILE A 97 -1.51 6.41 -8.14
C ILE A 97 -2.65 7.19 -8.79
N GLU A 98 -3.42 6.54 -9.67
CA GLU A 98 -4.61 7.13 -10.29
C GLU A 98 -5.59 7.63 -9.23
N THR A 99 -5.78 6.84 -8.17
CA THR A 99 -6.69 7.21 -7.09
C THR A 99 -6.20 8.44 -6.32
N VAL A 100 -4.89 8.53 -6.05
CA VAL A 100 -4.31 9.72 -5.43
C VAL A 100 -4.58 10.96 -6.30
N GLU A 101 -4.37 10.85 -7.60
CA GLU A 101 -4.62 11.96 -8.53
C GLU A 101 -6.09 12.37 -8.53
N THR A 102 -6.99 11.41 -8.50
CA THR A 102 -8.44 11.69 -8.46
C THR A 102 -8.85 12.37 -7.15
N LEU A 103 -8.28 11.92 -6.02
CA LEU A 103 -8.65 12.43 -4.70
C LEU A 103 -8.00 13.77 -4.36
N PHE A 104 -6.73 13.95 -4.72
CA PHE A 104 -5.91 15.06 -4.24
C PHE A 104 -5.33 15.92 -5.35
N GLY A 105 -5.62 15.61 -6.60
CA GLY A 105 -5.12 16.35 -7.75
C GLY A 105 -3.71 15.95 -8.15
N ASN A 106 -3.09 16.76 -8.99
CA ASN A 106 -1.74 16.53 -9.49
C ASN A 106 -0.73 16.94 -8.43
N THR A 107 -0.41 16.03 -7.53
CA THR A 107 0.49 16.25 -6.42
C THR A 107 1.58 15.18 -6.38
N SER A 108 2.70 15.49 -5.72
CA SER A 108 3.72 14.49 -5.43
C SER A 108 3.20 13.46 -4.43
N ILE A 109 3.75 12.26 -4.47
CA ILE A 109 3.38 11.15 -3.59
C ILE A 109 4.65 10.69 -2.87
N GLN A 110 4.57 10.54 -1.54
CA GLN A 110 5.69 10.06 -0.73
C GLN A 110 5.37 8.70 -0.15
N ILE A 111 6.34 7.77 -0.23
CA ILE A 111 6.18 6.41 0.30
C ILE A 111 7.37 6.03 1.15
N GLY A 112 7.15 5.11 2.10
CA GLY A 112 8.20 4.37 2.77
C GLY A 112 8.27 2.98 2.16
N ALA A 113 9.29 2.72 1.35
CA ALA A 113 9.41 1.49 0.60
C ALA A 113 10.40 0.54 1.26
N GLN A 114 10.10 -0.77 1.26
CA GLN A 114 11.10 -1.76 1.61
C GLN A 114 12.21 -1.71 0.55
N LEU A 115 13.46 -1.70 1.01
CA LEU A 115 14.61 -1.43 0.15
C LEU A 115 14.72 -2.38 -1.05
N TYR A 116 14.37 -3.65 -0.87
CA TYR A 116 14.47 -4.62 -1.95
C TYR A 116 13.49 -4.34 -3.11
N LEU A 117 12.49 -3.49 -2.91
CA LEU A 117 11.51 -3.09 -3.91
C LEU A 117 11.84 -1.75 -4.59
N LYS A 118 13.01 -1.18 -4.30
CA LYS A 118 13.41 0.13 -4.82
C LYS A 118 13.28 0.22 -6.35
N LYS A 119 13.80 -0.78 -7.08
CA LYS A 119 13.74 -0.78 -8.55
C LYS A 119 12.31 -0.82 -9.06
N PHE A 120 11.45 -1.58 -8.38
CA PHE A 120 10.03 -1.65 -8.74
C PHE A 120 9.39 -0.27 -8.66
N TYR A 121 9.60 0.44 -7.56
CA TYR A 121 9.04 1.78 -7.39
C TYR A 121 9.68 2.80 -8.32
N GLU A 122 10.97 2.68 -8.61
CA GLU A 122 11.63 3.54 -9.60
C GLU A 122 10.99 3.40 -10.99
N SER A 123 10.58 2.19 -11.36
CA SER A 123 9.90 1.95 -12.64
C SER A 123 8.55 2.67 -12.74
N LEU A 124 7.97 3.06 -11.60
CA LEU A 124 6.71 3.80 -11.53
C LEU A 124 6.91 5.31 -11.38
N GLY A 125 8.14 5.78 -11.40
CA GLY A 125 8.46 7.20 -11.34
C GLY A 125 8.86 7.71 -9.97
N PHE A 126 9.00 6.83 -8.99
CA PHE A 126 9.48 7.22 -7.66
C PHE A 126 11.01 7.38 -7.67
N ARG A 127 11.49 8.31 -6.84
CA ARG A 127 12.93 8.57 -6.66
C ARG A 127 13.25 8.56 -5.17
N THR A 128 14.41 8.01 -4.83
CA THR A 128 14.91 7.99 -3.45
C THR A 128 14.99 9.40 -2.88
N SER A 129 14.46 9.59 -1.67
CA SER A 129 14.45 10.88 -0.96
C SER A 129 15.04 10.81 0.44
N SER A 130 15.52 9.67 0.88
CA SER A 130 16.18 9.52 2.19
C SER A 130 17.29 8.49 2.13
N GLU A 131 18.08 8.42 3.20
CA GLU A 131 18.99 7.32 3.42
C GLU A 131 18.20 6.09 3.88
N MET A 132 18.81 4.91 3.81
CA MET A 132 18.23 3.67 4.30
C MET A 132 18.04 3.75 5.82
N TYR A 133 16.89 3.26 6.29
CA TYR A 133 16.59 3.15 7.72
C TYR A 133 15.93 1.80 8.00
N LEU A 134 15.92 1.40 9.27
CA LEU A 134 15.25 0.17 9.68
C LEU A 134 13.88 0.50 10.23
N GLU A 135 12.86 -0.25 9.79
CA GLU A 135 11.51 -0.18 10.32
C GLU A 135 11.09 -1.61 10.64
N ASP A 136 10.84 -1.87 11.91
CA ASP A 136 10.54 -3.23 12.41
C ASP A 136 11.58 -4.26 11.96
N GLY A 137 12.86 -3.85 11.94
CA GLY A 137 13.98 -4.69 11.55
C GLY A 137 14.16 -4.91 10.05
N ILE A 138 13.31 -4.30 9.21
CA ILE A 138 13.37 -4.43 7.75
C ILE A 138 13.95 -3.15 7.16
N GLU A 139 14.89 -3.28 6.22
CA GLU A 139 15.48 -2.14 5.53
C GLU A 139 14.47 -1.41 4.67
N HIS A 140 14.34 -0.11 4.89
CA HIS A 140 13.40 0.79 4.19
C HIS A 140 14.12 1.99 3.62
N ILE A 141 13.48 2.66 2.69
CA ILE A 141 13.93 3.92 2.12
C ILE A 141 12.69 4.78 1.78
N GLU A 142 12.78 6.08 2.01
CA GLU A 142 11.71 6.98 1.56
C GLU A 142 11.90 7.31 0.09
N MET A 143 10.79 7.41 -0.64
CA MET A 143 10.79 7.73 -2.06
C MET A 143 9.66 8.70 -2.37
N ILE A 144 9.88 9.56 -3.37
CA ILE A 144 8.89 10.53 -3.82
C ILE A 144 8.71 10.41 -5.34
N LYS A 145 7.44 10.44 -5.75
CA LYS A 145 7.05 10.55 -7.15
C LYS A 145 6.57 11.99 -7.37
N ALA A 146 7.22 12.65 -8.29
CA ALA A 146 6.85 14.02 -8.67
C ALA A 146 5.54 14.06 -9.46
#